data_cdc433332fa292d3a25d81c366d8b7ca
#
_entry.id   cdc433332fa292d3a25d81c366d8b7ca
#
_cell.length_a   1.000
_cell.length_b   1.000
_cell.length_c   1.000
_cell.angle_alpha   90.00
_cell.angle_beta   90.00
_cell.angle_gamma   90.00
#
_symmetry.space_group_name_H-M   'P 1'
#
loop_
_entity.id
_entity.type
_entity.pdbx_description
1 polymer ?
#
loop_
_entity_poly.entity_id
_entity_poly.type
_entity_poly.pdbx_seq_one_letter_code
_entity_poly.pdbx_strand_id
1 'polypeptide(L)'
;MLALNSGEIIGFAGIKLSLDSADVMNIAVKKEFRNSGIATELLQNLINYCKDNHIKNIFLEVNEKNFPAINLYSKLGFKFIGIRKKFYNTAGNISDALVMQMNF
;
A
#
# COMPACT_ATOMS: atom_id res chain seq x y z
N MET A 1 -6.07 3.38 9.04
CA MET A 1 -4.97 3.86 9.89
C MET A 1 -4.62 5.28 9.58
N LEU A 2 -4.34 6.07 10.60
CA LEU A 2 -4.02 7.48 10.46
C LEU A 2 -2.63 7.78 10.99
N ALA A 3 -1.93 8.68 10.33
CA ALA A 3 -0.70 9.30 10.84
C ALA A 3 -1.04 10.73 11.25
N LEU A 4 -0.65 11.11 12.46
CA LEU A 4 -0.97 12.42 13.03
C LEU A 4 0.31 13.19 13.37
N ASN A 5 0.27 14.50 13.17
CA ASN A 5 1.29 15.43 13.64
C ASN A 5 0.60 16.58 14.35
N SER A 6 0.85 16.71 15.67
CA SER A 6 0.21 17.72 16.52
C SER A 6 -1.33 17.75 16.38
N GLY A 7 -1.95 16.57 16.26
CA GLY A 7 -3.39 16.43 16.11
C GLY A 7 -3.91 16.60 14.68
N GLU A 8 -3.07 16.96 13.72
CA GLU A 8 -3.43 17.05 12.31
C GLU A 8 -3.21 15.72 11.62
N ILE A 9 -4.16 15.30 10.74
CA ILE A 9 -4.01 14.12 9.92
C ILE A 9 -3.04 14.43 8.78
N ILE A 10 -1.89 13.74 8.74
CA ILE A 10 -0.87 13.94 7.72
C ILE A 10 -0.74 12.75 6.78
N GLY A 11 -1.42 11.65 7.08
CA GLY A 11 -1.41 10.48 6.21
C GLY A 11 -2.44 9.45 6.65
N PHE A 12 -2.76 8.53 5.76
CA PHE A 12 -3.67 7.43 6.06
C PHE A 12 -3.38 6.22 5.19
N ALA A 13 -3.81 5.05 5.68
CA ALA A 13 -3.84 3.82 4.91
C ALA A 13 -5.18 3.14 5.16
N GLY A 14 -5.85 2.71 4.09
CA GLY A 14 -7.13 2.02 4.15
C GLY A 14 -7.01 0.59 3.65
N ILE A 15 -7.72 -0.32 4.30
CA ILE A 15 -7.81 -1.72 3.89
C ILE A 15 -9.25 -2.16 3.75
N LYS A 16 -9.48 -3.15 2.89
CA LYS A 16 -10.73 -3.87 2.80
C LYS A 16 -10.47 -5.30 3.22
N LEU A 17 -11.22 -5.77 4.22
CA LEU A 17 -11.10 -7.14 4.70
C LEU A 17 -12.10 -8.04 3.97
N SER A 18 -11.67 -9.25 3.63
CA SER A 18 -12.50 -10.26 3.00
C SER A 18 -12.06 -11.64 3.50
N LEU A 19 -12.87 -12.24 4.36
CA LEU A 19 -12.52 -13.51 5.04
C LEU A 19 -11.16 -13.40 5.75
N ASP A 20 -10.16 -14.11 5.28
CA ASP A 20 -8.82 -14.11 5.84
C ASP A 20 -7.79 -13.35 4.99
N SER A 21 -8.28 -12.47 4.11
CA SER A 21 -7.44 -11.64 3.24
C SER A 21 -7.71 -10.16 3.48
N ALA A 22 -6.72 -9.32 3.20
CA ALA A 22 -6.84 -7.87 3.23
C ALA A 22 -6.33 -7.28 1.92
N ASP A 23 -7.06 -6.29 1.39
CA ASP A 23 -6.60 -5.50 0.25
C ASP A 23 -6.24 -4.10 0.73
N VAL A 24 -5.04 -3.64 0.43
CA VAL A 24 -4.67 -2.24 0.65
C VAL A 24 -5.35 -1.42 -0.43
N MET A 25 -6.34 -0.62 -0.03
CA MET A 25 -7.15 0.15 -0.98
C MET A 25 -6.47 1.46 -1.37
N ASN A 26 -5.89 2.14 -0.40
CA ASN A 26 -5.15 3.37 -0.64
C ASN A 26 -4.21 3.66 0.52
N ILE A 27 -3.17 4.41 0.19
CA ILE A 27 -2.24 4.97 1.16
C ILE A 27 -1.85 6.35 0.65
N ALA A 28 -1.88 7.33 1.52
CA ALA A 28 -1.54 8.70 1.18
C ALA A 28 -0.84 9.38 2.34
N VAL A 29 0.11 10.24 2.00
CA VAL A 29 0.84 11.10 2.95
C VAL A 29 0.86 12.49 2.37
N LYS A 30 0.57 13.50 3.21
CA LYS A 30 0.67 14.91 2.78
C LYS A 30 2.05 15.19 2.21
N LYS A 31 2.08 15.98 1.15
CA LYS A 31 3.31 16.28 0.40
C LYS A 31 4.45 16.76 1.30
N GLU A 32 4.14 17.63 2.28
CA GLU A 32 5.13 18.20 3.20
C GLU A 32 5.76 17.18 4.13
N PHE A 33 5.13 16.01 4.28
CA PHE A 33 5.58 14.95 5.19
C PHE A 33 6.08 13.71 4.45
N ARG A 34 6.20 13.77 3.12
CA ARG A 34 6.73 12.66 2.33
C ARG A 34 8.23 12.51 2.54
N ASN A 35 8.75 11.32 2.25
CA ASN A 35 10.16 10.95 2.43
C ASN A 35 10.65 11.02 3.89
N SER A 36 9.71 10.92 4.85
CA SER A 36 10.02 10.93 6.28
C SER A 36 9.69 9.62 6.99
N GLY A 37 9.42 8.54 6.23
CA GLY A 37 9.14 7.23 6.78
C GLY A 37 7.69 7.01 7.21
N ILE A 38 6.79 7.96 6.99
CA ILE A 38 5.39 7.85 7.43
C ILE A 38 4.64 6.75 6.69
N ALA A 39 4.83 6.62 5.38
CA ALA A 39 4.21 5.55 4.61
C ALA A 39 4.66 4.17 5.09
N THR A 40 5.96 4.02 5.37
CA THR A 40 6.53 2.80 5.92
C THR A 40 5.90 2.46 7.27
N GLU A 41 5.77 3.44 8.15
CA GLU A 41 5.17 3.25 9.48
C GLU A 41 3.70 2.87 9.37
N LEU A 42 2.93 3.54 8.51
CA LEU A 42 1.52 3.20 8.28
C LEU A 42 1.37 1.76 7.78
N LEU A 43 2.17 1.35 6.80
CA LEU A 43 2.15 0.00 6.26
C LEU A 43 2.57 -1.03 7.29
N GLN A 44 3.61 -0.74 8.07
CA GLN A 44 4.07 -1.67 9.11
C GLN A 44 2.99 -1.88 10.16
N ASN A 45 2.31 -0.81 10.58
CA ASN A 45 1.19 -0.91 11.52
C ASN A 45 0.03 -1.71 10.94
N LEU A 46 -0.26 -1.52 9.67
CA LEU A 46 -1.30 -2.28 8.96
C LEU A 46 -0.94 -3.76 8.89
N ILE A 47 0.30 -4.08 8.57
CA ILE A 47 0.80 -5.46 8.53
C ILE A 47 0.66 -6.12 9.90
N ASN A 48 1.06 -5.42 10.96
CA ASN A 48 0.95 -5.92 12.34
C ASN A 48 -0.51 -6.17 12.73
N TYR A 49 -1.41 -5.24 12.37
CA TYR A 49 -2.84 -5.43 12.58
C TYR A 49 -3.36 -6.69 11.90
N CYS A 50 -2.97 -6.93 10.66
CA CYS A 50 -3.38 -8.11 9.93
C CYS A 50 -2.87 -9.40 10.58
N LYS A 51 -1.61 -9.42 11.01
CA LYS A 51 -1.06 -10.57 11.74
C LYS A 51 -1.84 -10.87 13.03
N ASP A 52 -2.12 -9.83 13.80
CA ASP A 52 -2.80 -9.96 15.08
C ASP A 52 -4.25 -10.40 14.92
N ASN A 53 -4.85 -10.17 13.77
CA ASN A 53 -6.23 -10.51 13.47
C ASN A 53 -6.40 -11.73 12.56
N HIS A 54 -5.36 -12.57 12.47
CA HIS A 54 -5.39 -13.83 11.73
C HIS A 54 -5.64 -13.69 10.23
N ILE A 55 -5.26 -12.56 9.65
CA ILE A 55 -5.27 -12.36 8.21
C ILE A 55 -4.10 -13.15 7.62
N LYS A 56 -4.36 -13.93 6.58
CA LYS A 56 -3.34 -14.78 5.95
C LYS A 56 -2.60 -14.12 4.82
N ASN A 57 -3.25 -13.21 4.11
CA ASN A 57 -2.70 -12.58 2.91
C ASN A 57 -3.05 -11.10 2.88
N ILE A 58 -2.10 -10.30 2.42
CA ILE A 58 -2.33 -8.89 2.10
C ILE A 58 -2.01 -8.69 0.62
N PHE A 59 -2.94 -8.07 -0.11
CA PHE A 59 -2.77 -7.73 -1.51
C PHE A 59 -2.74 -6.22 -1.70
N LEU A 60 -2.01 -5.75 -2.68
CA LEU A 60 -2.07 -4.37 -3.14
C LEU A 60 -1.83 -4.30 -4.64
N GLU A 61 -2.26 -3.18 -5.22
CA GLU A 61 -1.95 -2.84 -6.59
C GLU A 61 -1.17 -1.54 -6.61
N VAL A 62 -0.20 -1.45 -7.50
CA VAL A 62 0.65 -0.27 -7.65
C VAL A 62 0.92 -0.02 -9.13
N ASN A 63 0.90 1.25 -9.54
CA ASN A 63 1.24 1.62 -10.90
C ASN A 63 2.66 1.13 -11.21
N GLU A 64 2.83 0.45 -12.35
CA GLU A 64 4.13 -0.11 -12.78
C GLU A 64 5.24 0.94 -12.87
N LYS A 65 4.87 2.21 -13.04
CA LYS A 65 5.80 3.33 -13.15
C LYS A 65 6.14 3.97 -11.80
N ASN A 66 5.45 3.56 -10.74
CA ASN A 66 5.69 4.10 -9.40
C ASN A 66 6.82 3.34 -8.70
N PHE A 67 8.05 3.57 -9.14
CA PHE A 67 9.21 2.86 -8.62
C PHE A 67 9.44 3.06 -7.12
N PRO A 68 9.28 4.26 -6.56
CA PRO A 68 9.46 4.44 -5.12
C PRO A 68 8.50 3.57 -4.30
N ALA A 69 7.24 3.47 -4.71
CA ALA A 69 6.25 2.65 -4.01
C ALA A 69 6.57 1.16 -4.16
N ILE A 70 6.93 0.71 -5.36
CA ILE A 70 7.31 -0.68 -5.61
C ILE A 70 8.50 -1.07 -4.73
N ASN A 71 9.50 -0.22 -4.64
CA ASN A 71 10.66 -0.45 -3.78
C ASN A 71 10.28 -0.54 -2.31
N LEU A 72 9.40 0.35 -1.85
CA LEU A 72 8.91 0.35 -0.48
C LEU A 72 8.20 -0.97 -0.15
N TYR A 73 7.25 -1.36 -1.00
CA TYR A 73 6.48 -2.59 -0.77
C TYR A 73 7.39 -3.82 -0.81
N SER A 74 8.34 -3.87 -1.73
CA SER A 74 9.30 -4.97 -1.84
C SER A 74 10.15 -5.08 -0.58
N LYS A 75 10.62 -3.96 -0.03
CA LYS A 75 11.40 -3.94 1.22
C LYS A 75 10.61 -4.44 2.41
N LEU A 76 9.30 -4.18 2.43
CA LEU A 76 8.42 -4.64 3.51
C LEU A 76 8.07 -6.12 3.39
N GLY A 77 8.35 -6.75 2.25
CA GLY A 77 8.13 -8.18 2.06
C GLY A 77 7.02 -8.54 1.09
N PHE A 78 6.42 -7.55 0.41
CA PHE A 78 5.48 -7.82 -0.67
C PHE A 78 6.21 -8.37 -1.89
N LYS A 79 5.60 -9.36 -2.55
CA LYS A 79 6.15 -9.98 -3.75
C LYS A 79 5.22 -9.76 -4.93
N PHE A 80 5.82 -9.54 -6.10
CA PHE A 80 5.08 -9.43 -7.35
C PHE A 80 4.41 -10.77 -7.68
N ILE A 81 3.10 -10.74 -8.01
CA ILE A 81 2.36 -11.93 -8.38
C ILE A 81 1.62 -11.82 -9.71
N GLY A 82 1.44 -10.63 -10.26
CA GLY A 82 0.74 -10.48 -11.52
C GLY A 82 0.59 -9.05 -11.98
N ILE A 83 -0.02 -8.89 -13.14
CA ILE A 83 -0.26 -7.59 -13.77
C ILE A 83 -1.75 -7.48 -14.07
N ARG A 84 -2.33 -6.31 -13.75
CA ARG A 84 -3.65 -5.91 -14.24
C ARG A 84 -3.44 -4.87 -15.34
N LYS A 85 -3.74 -5.24 -16.57
CA LYS A 85 -3.46 -4.40 -17.75
C LYS A 85 -4.41 -3.22 -17.87
N LYS A 86 -3.88 -2.08 -18.34
CA LYS A 86 -4.61 -0.84 -18.65
C LYS A 86 -5.42 -0.30 -17.47
N PHE A 87 -4.91 -0.50 -16.26
CA PHE A 87 -5.58 -0.07 -15.04
C PHE A 87 -5.53 1.45 -14.88
N TYR A 88 -4.39 2.07 -15.22
CA TYR A 88 -4.21 3.52 -15.11
C TYR A 88 -4.23 4.16 -16.48
N ASN A 89 -4.99 5.25 -16.63
CA ASN A 89 -5.01 6.07 -17.83
C ASN A 89 -4.98 7.53 -17.41
N THR A 90 -3.81 8.15 -17.46
CA THR A 90 -3.60 9.54 -17.07
C THR A 90 -3.08 10.32 -18.26
N ALA A 91 -3.82 11.34 -18.70
CA ALA A 91 -3.44 12.25 -19.80
C ALA A 91 -3.00 11.49 -21.06
N GLY A 92 -3.69 10.41 -21.42
CA GLY A 92 -3.37 9.60 -22.59
C GLY A 92 -2.24 8.60 -22.39
N ASN A 93 -1.59 8.60 -21.24
CA ASN A 93 -0.59 7.61 -20.87
C ASN A 93 -1.26 6.45 -20.16
N ILE A 94 -1.18 5.27 -20.77
CA ILE A 94 -1.75 4.05 -20.19
C ILE A 94 -0.61 3.29 -19.52
N SER A 95 -0.84 2.86 -18.29
CA SER A 95 0.09 2.00 -17.57
C SER A 95 -0.67 0.89 -16.86
N ASP A 96 0.05 -0.19 -16.58
CA ASP A 96 -0.51 -1.34 -15.91
C ASP A 96 -0.32 -1.23 -14.40
N ALA A 97 -1.14 -1.96 -13.65
CA ALA A 97 -0.95 -2.16 -12.24
C ALA A 97 -0.17 -3.44 -12.00
N LEU A 98 0.83 -3.36 -11.14
CA LEU A 98 1.47 -4.55 -10.57
C LEU A 98 0.65 -4.99 -9.37
N VAL A 99 0.35 -6.27 -9.29
CA VAL A 99 -0.30 -6.87 -8.13
C VAL A 99 0.78 -7.49 -7.25
N MET A 100 0.79 -7.12 -5.99
CA MET A 100 1.77 -7.60 -5.02
C MET A 100 1.05 -8.24 -3.83
N GLN A 101 1.71 -9.20 -3.21
CA GLN A 101 1.14 -9.99 -2.12
C GLN A 101 2.17 -10.22 -1.02
N MET A 102 1.67 -10.20 0.21
CA MET A 102 2.40 -10.66 1.40
C MET A 102 1.60 -11.81 2.02
N ASN A 103 2.26 -12.92 2.31
CA ASN A 103 1.67 -14.07 2.99
C ASN A 103 2.25 -14.18 4.41
N PHE A 104 1.43 -14.62 5.32
CA PHE A 104 1.83 -14.91 6.69
C PHE A 104 1.86 -16.39 6.99
#